data_66c146c08b63e7b5f1e3547225023dbd
#
_entry.id   66c146c08b63e7b5f1e3547225023dbd
#
_cell.length_a   1.000
_cell.length_b   1.000
_cell.length_c   1.000
_cell.angle_alpha   90.00
_cell.angle_beta   90.00
_cell.angle_gamma   90.00
#
_symmetry.space_group_name_H-M   'P 1'
#
loop_
_entity.id
_entity.type
_entity.pdbx_description
1 polymer ?
#
loop_
_entity_poly.entity_id
_entity_poly.type
_entity_poly.pdbx_seq_one_letter_code
_entity_poly.pdbx_strand_id
1 'polypeptide(L)'
;MQSIKNIYEKIYDFENLHKAWEEARKGKRYRDDVLIFNRNYEEQLINIQNHLIYETYEVGKYHTFYVYEPKKRLIMSLPFKDRIVQWAIYRQLFPLYEKTFIFDSYACRKGKGTHKAADRLQYWLRQTERKPERYYYLKMDISKYFYRVDHDILLKILARRIKDQRLLNLLEKIINCESMNFGLPPGKEPDEVAVSDRLSNKGMPIGNLTSQMFANIYLNEVDQYAKHELGLHYYIR
;
A
#
# COMPACT_ATOMS: atom_id res chain seq x y z
N MET A 1 -11.15 4.16 -18.35
CA MET A 1 -10.85 4.48 -16.93
C MET A 1 -10.48 5.96 -16.84
N GLN A 2 -11.00 6.71 -15.86
CA GLN A 2 -10.76 8.16 -15.74
C GLN A 2 -9.31 8.45 -15.32
N SER A 3 -8.62 9.35 -16.01
CA SER A 3 -7.25 9.77 -15.66
C SER A 3 -7.24 10.70 -14.44
N ILE A 4 -6.19 10.60 -13.64
CA ILE A 4 -5.93 11.43 -12.45
C ILE A 4 -4.95 12.54 -12.86
N LYS A 5 -5.40 13.79 -12.79
CA LYS A 5 -4.62 14.98 -13.16
C LYS A 5 -4.67 16.02 -12.04
N ASN A 6 -3.65 16.86 -11.93
CA ASN A 6 -3.61 18.03 -11.05
C ASN A 6 -3.96 17.69 -9.59
N ILE A 7 -3.42 16.57 -9.08
CA ILE A 7 -3.69 16.11 -7.72
C ILE A 7 -2.51 16.38 -6.76
N TYR A 8 -1.32 16.64 -7.30
CA TYR A 8 -0.12 16.84 -6.49
C TYR A 8 -0.29 18.01 -5.51
N GLU A 9 -0.89 19.11 -5.95
CA GLU A 9 -1.16 20.29 -5.11
C GLU A 9 -2.06 19.95 -3.91
N LYS A 10 -3.04 19.06 -4.11
CA LYS A 10 -3.92 18.59 -3.03
C LYS A 10 -3.18 17.72 -2.01
N ILE A 11 -2.05 17.12 -2.38
CA ILE A 11 -1.25 16.30 -1.46
C ILE A 11 -0.52 17.20 -0.48
N TYR A 12 0.14 18.25 -0.96
CA TYR A 12 0.88 19.19 -0.11
C TYR A 12 0.02 20.33 0.46
N ASP A 13 -1.26 20.41 0.13
CA ASP A 13 -2.17 21.34 0.77
C ASP A 13 -2.10 21.21 2.28
N PHE A 14 -1.98 22.37 2.99
CA PHE A 14 -1.75 22.38 4.43
C PHE A 14 -2.87 21.67 5.20
N GLU A 15 -4.12 21.86 4.80
CA GLU A 15 -5.26 21.19 5.45
C GLU A 15 -5.18 19.67 5.26
N ASN A 16 -4.72 19.20 4.09
CA ASN A 16 -4.51 17.78 3.85
C ASN A 16 -3.36 17.21 4.70
N LEU A 17 -2.25 17.96 4.82
CA LEU A 17 -1.12 17.58 5.67
C LEU A 17 -1.50 17.56 7.15
N HIS A 18 -2.29 18.52 7.61
CA HIS A 18 -2.82 18.55 8.98
C HIS A 18 -3.68 17.32 9.27
N LYS A 19 -4.63 17.01 8.40
CA LYS A 19 -5.47 15.80 8.53
C LYS A 19 -4.62 14.51 8.45
N ALA A 20 -3.60 14.49 7.61
CA ALA A 20 -2.65 13.37 7.52
C ALA A 20 -1.85 13.17 8.81
N TRP A 21 -1.42 14.27 9.46
CA TRP A 21 -0.79 14.22 10.77
C TRP A 21 -1.74 13.68 11.85
N GLU A 22 -2.98 14.12 11.87
CA GLU A 22 -3.98 13.59 12.81
C GLU A 22 -4.16 12.07 12.67
N GLU A 23 -4.26 11.56 11.44
CA GLU A 23 -4.36 10.12 11.18
C GLU A 23 -3.06 9.37 11.52
N ALA A 24 -1.89 9.94 11.18
CA ALA A 24 -0.60 9.31 11.44
C ALA A 24 -0.30 9.12 12.94
N ARG A 25 -0.74 10.06 13.79
CA ARG A 25 -0.55 10.01 15.26
C ARG A 25 -1.60 9.18 15.99
N LYS A 26 -2.69 8.81 15.35
CA LYS A 26 -3.80 8.09 15.99
C LYS A 26 -3.33 6.76 16.58
N GLY A 27 -3.61 6.55 17.89
CA GLY A 27 -3.15 5.38 18.62
C GLY A 27 -1.63 5.32 18.91
N LYS A 28 -0.87 6.40 18.59
CA LYS A 28 0.60 6.46 18.75
C LYS A 28 1.08 7.73 19.44
N ARG A 29 0.18 8.50 20.06
CA ARG A 29 0.46 9.80 20.67
C ARG A 29 1.51 9.78 21.80
N TYR A 30 1.74 8.62 22.39
CA TYR A 30 2.69 8.36 23.47
C TYR A 30 4.12 8.04 22.98
N ARG A 31 4.33 7.86 21.66
CA ARG A 31 5.65 7.54 21.12
C ARG A 31 6.54 8.78 21.06
N ASP A 32 7.82 8.61 21.37
CA ASP A 32 8.78 9.71 21.44
C ASP A 32 8.89 10.49 20.12
N ASP A 33 8.93 9.79 18.98
CA ASP A 33 8.97 10.40 17.66
C ASP A 33 7.75 11.29 17.38
N VAL A 34 6.58 10.88 17.88
CA VAL A 34 5.33 11.65 17.76
C VAL A 34 5.31 12.81 18.75
N LEU A 35 5.77 12.62 19.99
CA LEU A 35 5.86 13.67 21.01
C LEU A 35 6.81 14.78 20.58
N ILE A 36 7.99 14.43 20.07
CA ILE A 36 8.97 15.37 19.54
C ILE A 36 8.35 16.20 18.40
N PHE A 37 7.73 15.56 17.43
CA PHE A 37 7.08 16.24 16.32
C PHE A 37 5.95 17.17 16.77
N ASN A 38 5.18 16.77 17.77
CA ASN A 38 4.03 17.53 18.26
C ASN A 38 4.42 18.83 19.00
N ARG A 39 5.66 19.01 19.45
CA ARG A 39 6.12 20.24 20.13
C ARG A 39 5.98 21.49 19.27
N ASN A 40 6.23 21.35 17.96
CA ASN A 40 6.15 22.42 16.97
C ASN A 40 5.55 21.91 15.65
N TYR A 41 4.43 21.17 15.75
CA TYR A 41 3.86 20.45 14.62
C TYR A 41 3.51 21.33 13.41
N GLU A 42 3.10 22.57 13.63
CA GLU A 42 2.76 23.50 12.53
C GLU A 42 3.99 23.83 11.69
N GLU A 43 5.10 24.19 12.35
CA GLU A 43 6.36 24.43 11.68
C GLU A 43 6.85 23.18 10.93
N GLN A 44 6.75 22.00 11.54
CA GLN A 44 7.12 20.74 10.91
C GLN A 44 6.23 20.43 9.70
N LEU A 45 4.93 20.72 9.75
CA LEU A 45 4.03 20.56 8.60
C LEU A 45 4.37 21.54 7.48
N ILE A 46 4.69 22.80 7.80
CA ILE A 46 5.13 23.81 6.82
C ILE A 46 6.44 23.34 6.16
N ASN A 47 7.37 22.79 6.92
CA ASN A 47 8.62 22.25 6.38
C ASN A 47 8.35 21.09 5.41
N ILE A 48 7.47 20.16 5.77
CA ILE A 48 7.04 19.08 4.85
C ILE A 48 6.40 19.66 3.60
N GLN A 49 5.51 20.63 3.75
CA GLN A 49 4.85 21.32 2.64
C GLN A 49 5.87 21.95 1.68
N ASN A 50 6.84 22.71 2.21
CA ASN A 50 7.89 23.34 1.42
C ASN A 50 8.72 22.31 0.65
N HIS A 51 9.13 21.21 1.30
CA HIS A 51 9.84 20.12 0.62
C HIS A 51 9.03 19.50 -0.51
N LEU A 52 7.72 19.38 -0.37
CA LEU A 52 6.85 18.88 -1.43
C LEU A 52 6.65 19.92 -2.53
N ILE A 53 6.44 21.20 -2.21
CA ILE A 53 6.28 22.29 -3.19
C ILE A 53 7.52 22.38 -4.10
N TYR A 54 8.71 22.36 -3.49
CA TYR A 54 10.00 22.50 -4.20
C TYR A 54 10.57 21.17 -4.70
N GLU A 55 9.82 20.05 -4.56
CA GLU A 55 10.24 18.69 -4.98
C GLU A 55 11.56 18.20 -4.36
N THR A 56 11.96 18.79 -3.24
CA THR A 56 13.16 18.45 -2.47
C THR A 56 12.90 17.42 -1.37
N TYR A 57 11.70 16.83 -1.33
CA TYR A 57 11.38 15.78 -0.37
C TYR A 57 12.22 14.53 -0.64
N GLU A 58 12.87 14.04 0.43
CA GLU A 58 13.60 12.78 0.44
C GLU A 58 13.02 11.86 1.52
N VAL A 59 12.90 10.58 1.18
CA VAL A 59 12.42 9.56 2.10
C VAL A 59 13.45 9.31 3.20
N GLY A 60 13.02 9.36 4.44
CA GLY A 60 13.89 9.13 5.58
C GLY A 60 14.39 7.69 5.67
N LYS A 61 15.43 7.45 6.47
CA LYS A 61 15.98 6.12 6.70
C LYS A 61 14.99 5.22 7.42
N TYR A 62 14.85 4.01 6.95
CA TYR A 62 14.03 2.99 7.59
C TYR A 62 14.67 2.47 8.88
N HIS A 63 13.86 2.36 9.92
CA HIS A 63 14.19 1.58 11.11
C HIS A 63 13.64 0.16 10.96
N THR A 64 14.50 -0.83 11.07
CA THR A 64 14.16 -2.24 10.85
C THR A 64 14.10 -3.01 12.17
N PHE A 65 13.07 -3.82 12.35
CA PHE A 65 12.94 -4.71 13.50
C PHE A 65 12.08 -5.93 13.14
N TYR A 66 12.24 -7.00 13.93
CA TYR A 66 11.45 -8.21 13.74
C TYR A 66 10.24 -8.24 14.69
N VAL A 67 9.10 -8.67 14.16
CA VAL A 67 7.91 -9.06 14.92
C VAL A 67 7.75 -10.57 14.77
N TYR A 68 7.51 -11.28 15.88
CA TYR A 68 7.52 -12.75 15.92
C TYR A 68 6.11 -13.36 15.95
N GLU A 69 5.06 -12.59 16.24
CA GLU A 69 3.69 -13.10 16.34
C GLU A 69 2.82 -12.56 15.20
N PRO A 70 1.99 -13.42 14.55
CA PRO A 70 1.92 -14.89 14.62
C PRO A 70 3.02 -15.59 13.82
N LYS A 71 3.83 -14.86 13.07
CA LYS A 71 4.98 -15.33 12.28
C LYS A 71 6.06 -14.26 12.31
N LYS A 72 7.32 -14.70 12.24
CA LYS A 72 8.46 -13.80 12.11
C LYS A 72 8.34 -12.96 10.83
N ARG A 73 8.36 -11.64 11.01
CA ARG A 73 8.29 -10.67 9.91
C ARG A 73 9.28 -9.55 10.14
N LEU A 74 10.02 -9.20 9.11
CA LEU A 74 10.81 -7.97 9.10
C LEU A 74 9.86 -6.79 8.87
N ILE A 75 9.82 -5.89 9.82
CA ILE A 75 9.09 -4.63 9.72
C ILE A 75 10.08 -3.52 9.43
N MET A 76 9.74 -2.67 8.48
CA MET A 76 10.50 -1.48 8.13
C MET A 76 9.65 -0.25 8.41
N SER A 77 10.03 0.52 9.42
CA SER A 77 9.28 1.69 9.88
C SER A 77 9.97 2.97 9.46
N LEU A 78 9.23 3.86 8.86
CA LEU A 78 9.68 5.22 8.52
C LEU A 78 9.60 6.17 9.72
N PRO A 79 10.41 7.25 9.72
CA PRO A 79 10.25 8.39 10.62
C PRO A 79 8.82 8.95 10.57
N PHE A 80 8.42 9.64 11.63
CA PHE A 80 7.03 10.10 11.75
C PHE A 80 6.64 11.10 10.63
N LYS A 81 7.57 11.98 10.21
CA LYS A 81 7.36 12.91 9.09
C LYS A 81 6.97 12.20 7.80
N ASP A 82 7.63 11.08 7.48
CA ASP A 82 7.38 10.34 6.25
C ASP A 82 6.04 9.60 6.30
N ARG A 83 5.63 9.17 7.50
CA ARG A 83 4.28 8.62 7.69
C ARG A 83 3.19 9.65 7.42
N ILE A 84 3.43 10.94 7.73
CA ILE A 84 2.51 12.03 7.39
C ILE A 84 2.41 12.19 5.87
N VAL A 85 3.54 12.20 5.16
CA VAL A 85 3.55 12.27 3.69
C VAL A 85 2.80 11.08 3.08
N GLN A 86 3.02 9.87 3.58
CA GLN A 86 2.29 8.69 3.11
C GLN A 86 0.77 8.79 3.36
N TRP A 87 0.36 9.32 4.53
CA TRP A 87 -1.05 9.58 4.80
C TRP A 87 -1.63 10.65 3.86
N ALA A 88 -0.88 11.73 3.58
CA ALA A 88 -1.31 12.78 2.66
C ALA A 88 -1.55 12.23 1.25
N ILE A 89 -0.65 11.38 0.75
CA ILE A 89 -0.79 10.69 -0.52
C ILE A 89 -2.00 9.74 -0.49
N TYR A 90 -2.09 8.89 0.53
CA TYR A 90 -3.17 7.90 0.68
C TYR A 90 -4.56 8.56 0.67
N ARG A 91 -4.72 9.65 1.41
CA ARG A 91 -5.99 10.39 1.50
C ARG A 91 -6.48 10.89 0.14
N GLN A 92 -5.58 11.30 -0.73
CA GLN A 92 -5.92 11.82 -2.05
C GLN A 92 -6.05 10.70 -3.11
N LEU A 93 -5.20 9.70 -3.08
CA LEU A 93 -5.17 8.65 -4.10
C LEU A 93 -6.13 7.49 -3.82
N PHE A 94 -6.21 7.02 -2.58
CA PHE A 94 -6.97 5.82 -2.25
C PHE A 94 -8.45 5.91 -2.68
N PRO A 95 -9.18 7.02 -2.44
CA PRO A 95 -10.58 7.14 -2.86
C PRO A 95 -10.78 7.05 -4.38
N LEU A 96 -9.77 7.43 -5.16
CA LEU A 96 -9.81 7.36 -6.62
C LEU A 96 -9.58 5.93 -7.12
N TYR A 97 -8.70 5.18 -6.47
CA TYR A 97 -8.44 3.78 -6.79
C TYR A 97 -9.52 2.84 -6.23
N GLU A 98 -10.05 3.12 -5.04
CA GLU A 98 -11.12 2.34 -4.40
C GLU A 98 -12.31 2.10 -5.35
N LYS A 99 -12.67 3.10 -6.14
CA LYS A 99 -13.74 3.03 -7.14
C LYS A 99 -13.48 2.04 -8.28
N THR A 100 -12.23 1.59 -8.43
CA THR A 100 -11.83 0.65 -9.50
C THR A 100 -11.66 -0.77 -9.02
N PHE A 101 -11.65 -0.97 -7.72
CA PHE A 101 -11.52 -2.31 -7.16
C PHE A 101 -12.83 -3.09 -7.31
N ILE A 102 -12.71 -4.36 -7.60
CA ILE A 102 -13.88 -5.23 -7.63
C ILE A 102 -14.58 -5.26 -6.26
N PHE A 103 -15.88 -5.54 -6.26
CA PHE A 103 -16.64 -5.61 -5.01
C PHE A 103 -16.03 -6.64 -4.04
N ASP A 104 -15.64 -7.81 -4.53
CA ASP A 104 -15.19 -8.94 -3.74
C ASP A 104 -13.68 -8.97 -3.46
N SER A 105 -13.03 -7.80 -3.45
CA SER A 105 -11.69 -7.57 -2.88
C SER A 105 -11.82 -7.04 -1.45
N TYR A 106 -11.23 -7.73 -0.46
CA TYR A 106 -11.49 -7.49 0.97
C TYR A 106 -10.26 -7.04 1.77
N ALA A 107 -9.06 -7.16 1.23
CA ALA A 107 -7.84 -6.82 1.94
C ALA A 107 -7.65 -5.30 2.08
N CYS A 108 -7.34 -4.82 3.29
CA CYS A 108 -6.96 -3.43 3.59
C CYS A 108 -7.93 -2.37 3.05
N ARG A 109 -9.23 -2.65 3.05
CA ARG A 109 -10.29 -1.74 2.61
C ARG A 109 -11.26 -1.43 3.76
N LYS A 110 -11.65 -0.16 3.89
CA LYS A 110 -12.61 0.27 4.92
C LYS A 110 -13.97 -0.42 4.70
N GLY A 111 -14.54 -0.94 5.76
CA GLY A 111 -15.82 -1.63 5.70
C GLY A 111 -15.78 -3.02 5.05
N LYS A 112 -14.61 -3.52 4.71
CA LYS A 112 -14.32 -4.88 4.23
C LYS A 112 -13.60 -5.69 5.33
N GLY A 113 -12.80 -6.65 5.00
CA GLY A 113 -11.99 -7.44 5.95
C GLY A 113 -12.34 -8.92 5.94
N THR A 114 -11.59 -9.69 6.71
CA THR A 114 -11.62 -11.17 6.69
C THR A 114 -13.01 -11.75 7.01
N HIS A 115 -13.71 -11.18 8.00
CA HIS A 115 -15.04 -11.67 8.37
C HIS A 115 -16.04 -11.51 7.23
N LYS A 116 -16.09 -10.33 6.61
CA LYS A 116 -16.99 -10.09 5.47
C LYS A 116 -16.62 -10.92 4.24
N ALA A 117 -15.34 -11.22 4.04
CA ALA A 117 -14.90 -12.16 3.01
C ALA A 117 -15.42 -13.57 3.30
N ALA A 118 -15.32 -14.02 4.54
CA ALA A 118 -15.84 -15.33 4.97
C ALA A 118 -17.36 -15.43 4.79
N ASP A 119 -18.10 -14.40 5.22
CA ASP A 119 -19.56 -14.33 5.04
C ASP A 119 -19.95 -14.41 3.55
N ARG A 120 -19.20 -13.69 2.70
CA ARG A 120 -19.43 -13.71 1.25
C ARG A 120 -19.17 -15.08 0.63
N LEU A 121 -18.07 -15.72 1.04
CA LEU A 121 -17.76 -17.08 0.60
C LEU A 121 -18.81 -18.07 1.08
N GLN A 122 -19.23 -18.00 2.35
CA GLN A 122 -20.26 -18.86 2.90
C GLN A 122 -21.59 -18.71 2.14
N TYR A 123 -21.96 -17.47 1.81
CA TYR A 123 -23.15 -17.22 0.99
C TYR A 123 -23.08 -17.93 -0.36
N TRP A 124 -21.95 -17.86 -1.05
CA TRP A 124 -21.77 -18.54 -2.35
C TRP A 124 -21.77 -20.06 -2.24
N LEU A 125 -21.14 -20.62 -1.21
CA LEU A 125 -21.14 -22.06 -0.97
C LEU A 125 -22.57 -22.59 -0.77
N ARG A 126 -23.37 -21.90 0.04
CA ARG A 126 -24.80 -22.27 0.22
C ARG A 126 -25.62 -22.19 -1.07
N GLN A 127 -25.27 -21.29 -1.97
CA GLN A 127 -25.93 -21.21 -3.27
C GLN A 127 -25.52 -22.36 -4.20
N THR A 128 -24.26 -22.75 -4.18
CA THR A 128 -23.75 -23.85 -5.01
C THR A 128 -24.22 -25.22 -4.52
N GLU A 129 -24.38 -25.42 -3.20
CA GLU A 129 -24.93 -26.64 -2.62
C GLU A 129 -26.37 -26.97 -3.09
N ARG A 130 -27.12 -25.95 -3.47
CA ARG A 130 -28.50 -26.10 -3.96
C ARG A 130 -28.61 -26.46 -5.43
N LYS A 131 -27.48 -26.52 -6.13
CA LYS A 131 -27.40 -26.80 -7.55
C LYS A 131 -27.03 -28.29 -7.78
N PRO A 132 -27.50 -28.93 -8.83
CA PRO A 132 -27.21 -30.33 -9.10
C PRO A 132 -25.77 -30.58 -9.56
N GLU A 133 -25.09 -29.55 -10.08
CA GLU A 133 -23.72 -29.68 -10.59
C GLU A 133 -22.70 -29.77 -9.46
N ARG A 134 -21.57 -30.44 -9.72
CA ARG A 134 -20.42 -30.46 -8.83
C ARG A 134 -19.63 -29.18 -9.00
N TYR A 135 -19.35 -28.48 -7.87
CA TYR A 135 -18.51 -27.30 -7.82
C TYR A 135 -17.17 -27.64 -7.19
N TYR A 136 -16.10 -27.07 -7.76
CA TYR A 136 -14.76 -27.15 -7.23
C TYR A 136 -14.31 -25.74 -6.84
N TYR A 137 -13.52 -25.61 -5.79
CA TYR A 137 -12.89 -24.35 -5.42
C TYR A 137 -11.38 -24.45 -5.57
N LEU A 138 -10.76 -23.36 -6.05
CA LEU A 138 -9.34 -23.19 -6.12
C LEU A 138 -8.93 -22.13 -5.11
N LYS A 139 -8.12 -22.51 -4.12
CA LYS A 139 -7.50 -21.58 -3.19
C LYS A 139 -6.05 -21.33 -3.61
N MET A 140 -5.73 -20.08 -3.87
CA MET A 140 -4.38 -19.66 -4.25
C MET A 140 -3.80 -18.71 -3.21
N ASP A 141 -2.49 -18.72 -3.04
CA ASP A 141 -1.74 -17.78 -2.24
C ASP A 141 -0.47 -17.34 -2.99
N ILE A 142 -0.14 -16.06 -2.87
CA ILE A 142 1.08 -15.52 -3.48
C ILE A 142 2.19 -15.57 -2.43
N SER A 143 3.08 -16.55 -2.59
CA SER A 143 4.22 -16.69 -1.70
C SER A 143 5.08 -15.42 -1.69
N LYS A 144 5.34 -14.90 -0.47
CA LYS A 144 6.22 -13.74 -0.25
C LYS A 144 5.80 -12.50 -1.06
N TYR A 145 4.51 -12.25 -1.19
CA TYR A 145 3.96 -11.20 -2.05
C TYR A 145 4.68 -9.85 -1.88
N PHE A 146 4.78 -9.32 -0.64
CA PHE A 146 5.41 -8.04 -0.38
C PHE A 146 6.91 -7.97 -0.72
N TYR A 147 7.59 -9.10 -0.79
CA TYR A 147 9.00 -9.17 -1.17
C TYR A 147 9.22 -9.25 -2.68
N ARG A 148 8.17 -9.47 -3.47
CA ARG A 148 8.27 -9.80 -4.91
C ARG A 148 7.58 -8.80 -5.82
N VAL A 149 6.94 -7.77 -5.29
CA VAL A 149 6.34 -6.72 -6.11
C VAL A 149 7.44 -6.04 -6.91
N ASP A 150 7.30 -6.03 -8.22
CA ASP A 150 8.23 -5.41 -9.15
C ASP A 150 7.92 -3.91 -9.24
N HIS A 151 8.94 -3.07 -9.02
CA HIS A 151 8.79 -1.62 -8.95
C HIS A 151 8.43 -1.02 -10.32
N ASP A 152 9.07 -1.49 -11.41
CA ASP A 152 8.80 -1.00 -12.76
C ASP A 152 7.35 -1.32 -13.19
N ILE A 153 6.89 -2.53 -12.86
CA ILE A 153 5.51 -2.93 -13.15
C ILE A 153 4.54 -2.08 -12.33
N LEU A 154 4.81 -1.86 -11.04
CA LEU A 154 3.97 -1.02 -10.18
C LEU A 154 3.89 0.40 -10.72
N LEU A 155 5.03 1.01 -11.07
CA LEU A 155 5.08 2.36 -11.64
C LEU A 155 4.34 2.45 -12.98
N LYS A 156 4.46 1.44 -13.84
CA LYS A 156 3.69 1.36 -15.09
C LYS A 156 2.18 1.30 -14.83
N ILE A 157 1.74 0.53 -13.84
CA ILE A 157 0.32 0.44 -13.45
C ILE A 157 -0.17 1.80 -12.96
N LEU A 158 0.60 2.47 -12.10
CA LEU A 158 0.27 3.80 -11.58
C LEU A 158 0.20 4.85 -12.71
N ALA A 159 1.17 4.86 -13.62
CA ALA A 159 1.27 5.81 -14.74
C ALA A 159 0.16 5.64 -15.79
N ARG A 160 -0.49 4.48 -15.89
CA ARG A 160 -1.68 4.32 -16.75
C ARG A 160 -2.78 5.29 -16.37
N ARG A 161 -2.92 5.56 -15.08
CA ARG A 161 -4.00 6.37 -14.53
C ARG A 161 -3.57 7.77 -14.10
N ILE A 162 -2.44 7.86 -13.43
CA ILE A 162 -1.87 9.13 -12.95
C ILE A 162 -1.19 9.81 -14.13
N LYS A 163 -1.62 11.04 -14.44
CA LYS A 163 -1.06 11.91 -15.49
C LYS A 163 -0.43 13.17 -14.91
N ASP A 164 -0.29 13.22 -13.59
CA ASP A 164 0.37 14.27 -12.85
C ASP A 164 1.84 13.84 -12.64
N GLN A 165 2.76 14.45 -13.39
CA GLN A 165 4.16 14.04 -13.41
C GLN A 165 4.85 14.29 -12.06
N ARG A 166 4.52 15.38 -11.36
CA ARG A 166 5.07 15.69 -10.03
C ARG A 166 4.69 14.59 -9.03
N LEU A 167 3.46 14.11 -9.10
CA LEU A 167 3.04 12.99 -8.27
C LEU A 167 3.77 11.70 -8.65
N LEU A 168 3.91 11.39 -9.93
CA LEU A 168 4.65 10.19 -10.37
C LEU A 168 6.10 10.22 -9.86
N ASN A 169 6.78 11.36 -9.94
CA ASN A 169 8.14 11.54 -9.42
C ASN A 169 8.20 11.29 -7.90
N LEU A 170 7.22 11.79 -7.14
CA LEU A 170 7.15 11.53 -5.69
C LEU A 170 6.92 10.04 -5.39
N LEU A 171 6.02 9.38 -6.13
CA LEU A 171 5.74 7.96 -5.96
C LEU A 171 6.94 7.11 -6.32
N GLU A 172 7.68 7.47 -7.36
CA GLU A 172 8.92 6.82 -7.76
C GLU A 172 9.99 6.91 -6.67
N LYS A 173 10.20 8.10 -6.09
CA LYS A 173 11.10 8.28 -4.92
C LYS A 173 10.71 7.39 -3.74
N ILE A 174 9.42 7.21 -3.48
CA ILE A 174 8.93 6.38 -2.38
C ILE A 174 9.10 4.88 -2.70
N ILE A 175 8.83 4.47 -3.94
CA ILE A 175 8.89 3.06 -4.36
C ILE A 175 10.34 2.61 -4.53
N ASN A 176 11.21 3.44 -5.13
CA ASN A 176 12.62 3.16 -5.39
C ASN A 176 13.56 3.72 -4.30
N CYS A 177 13.07 3.89 -3.07
CA CYS A 177 13.89 4.43 -1.99
C CYS A 177 15.15 3.58 -1.76
N GLU A 178 16.33 4.15 -1.94
CA GLU A 178 17.63 3.46 -1.85
C GLU A 178 17.92 2.85 -0.47
N SER A 179 17.34 3.41 0.59
CA SER A 179 17.47 2.85 1.94
C SER A 179 16.61 1.61 2.17
N MET A 180 15.94 1.10 1.13
CA MET A 180 14.94 0.04 1.21
C MET A 180 15.31 -1.16 0.33
N ASN A 181 16.25 -1.97 0.78
CA ASN A 181 16.46 -3.29 0.16
C ASN A 181 15.49 -4.28 0.78
N PHE A 182 14.35 -4.49 0.14
CA PHE A 182 13.31 -5.38 0.65
C PHE A 182 13.06 -6.61 -0.24
N GLY A 183 13.40 -6.54 -1.52
CA GLY A 183 13.17 -7.60 -2.49
C GLY A 183 13.94 -8.88 -2.19
N LEU A 184 13.33 -10.03 -2.44
CA LEU A 184 13.99 -11.33 -2.32
C LEU A 184 14.32 -11.89 -3.70
N PRO A 185 15.53 -12.47 -3.88
CA PRO A 185 15.84 -13.27 -5.05
C PRO A 185 14.85 -14.43 -5.22
N PRO A 186 14.61 -14.91 -6.44
CA PRO A 186 13.77 -16.07 -6.69
C PRO A 186 14.20 -17.30 -5.88
N GLY A 187 13.22 -18.01 -5.30
CA GLY A 187 13.46 -19.24 -4.53
C GLY A 187 14.01 -19.03 -3.11
N LYS A 188 14.34 -17.80 -2.71
CA LYS A 188 14.89 -17.52 -1.39
C LYS A 188 13.82 -17.16 -0.36
N GLU A 189 14.09 -17.53 0.91
CA GLU A 189 13.31 -17.17 2.09
C GLU A 189 13.88 -15.90 2.75
N PRO A 190 13.06 -15.13 3.49
CA PRO A 190 13.52 -13.89 4.14
C PRO A 190 14.67 -14.08 5.14
N ASP A 191 14.78 -15.26 5.74
CA ASP A 191 15.82 -15.60 6.72
C ASP A 191 17.13 -16.10 6.07
N GLU A 192 17.11 -16.42 4.78
CA GLU A 192 18.27 -16.87 4.00
C GLU A 192 19.07 -15.73 3.37
N VAL A 193 18.50 -14.53 3.34
CA VAL A 193 19.10 -13.37 2.63
C VAL A 193 19.28 -12.22 3.61
N ALA A 194 20.53 -11.82 3.81
CA ALA A 194 20.84 -10.64 4.61
C ALA A 194 20.16 -9.39 4.01
N VAL A 195 19.80 -8.41 4.83
CA VAL A 195 19.11 -7.19 4.35
C VAL A 195 19.96 -6.44 3.32
N SER A 196 21.29 -6.45 3.47
CA SER A 196 22.24 -5.88 2.49
C SER A 196 22.18 -6.50 1.10
N ASP A 197 21.81 -7.79 1.03
CA ASP A 197 21.88 -8.58 -0.19
C ASP A 197 20.52 -8.69 -0.89
N ARG A 198 19.52 -7.99 -0.37
CA ARG A 198 18.19 -7.94 -0.95
C ARG A 198 18.14 -7.03 -2.16
N LEU A 199 17.19 -7.32 -3.04
CA LEU A 199 16.99 -6.55 -4.26
C LEU A 199 16.37 -5.18 -3.96
N SER A 200 16.92 -4.13 -4.56
CA SER A 200 16.43 -2.75 -4.43
C SER A 200 15.26 -2.43 -5.37
N ASN A 201 15.17 -3.14 -6.52
CA ASN A 201 14.15 -2.92 -7.54
C ASN A 201 12.87 -3.76 -7.36
N LYS A 202 12.77 -4.47 -6.23
CA LYS A 202 11.62 -5.32 -5.89
C LYS A 202 11.27 -5.20 -4.42
N GLY A 203 10.00 -5.49 -4.15
CA GLY A 203 9.48 -5.56 -2.81
C GLY A 203 8.94 -4.24 -2.28
N MET A 204 8.06 -4.36 -1.32
CA MET A 204 7.47 -3.23 -0.60
C MET A 204 7.59 -3.48 0.90
N PRO A 205 8.03 -2.49 1.69
CA PRO A 205 8.23 -2.68 3.11
C PRO A 205 6.91 -2.95 3.83
N ILE A 206 6.93 -3.95 4.69
CA ILE A 206 5.81 -4.25 5.58
C ILE A 206 5.82 -3.23 6.72
N GLY A 207 4.71 -2.52 6.89
CA GLY A 207 4.55 -1.48 7.90
C GLY A 207 4.16 -0.12 7.34
N ASN A 208 4.32 0.10 6.05
CA ASN A 208 3.93 1.34 5.38
C ASN A 208 2.48 1.32 4.90
N LEU A 209 1.79 2.45 5.05
CA LEU A 209 0.42 2.62 4.57
C LEU A 209 0.33 2.56 3.05
N THR A 210 1.28 3.21 2.37
CA THR A 210 1.34 3.21 0.90
C THR A 210 1.59 1.81 0.34
N SER A 211 2.37 0.96 1.02
CA SER A 211 2.57 -0.43 0.60
C SER A 211 1.26 -1.23 0.54
N GLN A 212 0.34 -0.99 1.48
CA GLN A 212 -0.98 -1.64 1.47
C GLN A 212 -1.84 -1.14 0.30
N MET A 213 -1.80 0.15 0.02
CA MET A 213 -2.49 0.74 -1.13
C MET A 213 -1.94 0.20 -2.44
N PHE A 214 -0.63 0.20 -2.61
CA PHE A 214 0.04 -0.30 -3.80
C PHE A 214 -0.20 -1.79 -4.02
N ALA A 215 -0.22 -2.58 -2.94
CA ALA A 215 -0.57 -3.99 -2.99
C ALA A 215 -1.96 -4.22 -3.61
N ASN A 216 -2.94 -3.45 -3.18
CA ASN A 216 -4.28 -3.54 -3.75
C ASN A 216 -4.34 -3.05 -5.21
N ILE A 217 -3.62 -1.98 -5.56
CA ILE A 217 -3.56 -1.47 -6.92
C ILE A 217 -2.89 -2.51 -7.84
N TYR A 218 -1.79 -3.11 -7.41
CA TYR A 218 -1.07 -4.13 -8.18
C TYR A 218 -1.91 -5.37 -8.43
N LEU A 219 -2.56 -5.90 -7.38
CA LEU A 219 -3.41 -7.10 -7.50
C LEU A 219 -4.75 -6.83 -8.17
N ASN A 220 -5.18 -5.58 -8.27
CA ASN A 220 -6.38 -5.23 -9.02
C ASN A 220 -6.27 -5.63 -10.51
N GLU A 221 -5.06 -5.69 -11.08
CA GLU A 221 -4.87 -6.20 -12.44
C GLU A 221 -5.34 -7.66 -12.57
N VAL A 222 -5.00 -8.49 -11.57
CA VAL A 222 -5.46 -9.89 -11.50
C VAL A 222 -6.97 -9.96 -11.25
N ASP A 223 -7.49 -9.09 -10.36
CA ASP A 223 -8.92 -9.03 -10.05
C ASP A 223 -9.75 -8.70 -11.30
N GLN A 224 -9.31 -7.70 -12.08
CA GLN A 224 -9.97 -7.29 -13.33
C GLN A 224 -9.91 -8.41 -14.38
N TYR A 225 -8.75 -9.05 -14.54
CA TYR A 225 -8.59 -10.18 -15.45
C TYR A 225 -9.54 -11.35 -15.06
N ALA A 226 -9.56 -11.72 -13.79
CA ALA A 226 -10.42 -12.79 -13.30
C ALA A 226 -11.92 -12.50 -13.54
N LYS A 227 -12.35 -11.27 -13.30
CA LYS A 227 -13.76 -10.87 -13.42
C LYS A 227 -14.20 -10.62 -14.85
N HIS A 228 -13.38 -10.00 -15.68
CA HIS A 228 -13.79 -9.49 -17.00
C HIS A 228 -13.28 -10.33 -18.16
N GLU A 229 -12.07 -10.90 -18.07
CA GLU A 229 -11.53 -11.74 -19.14
C GLU A 229 -11.90 -13.21 -18.94
N LEU A 230 -11.76 -13.73 -17.70
CA LEU A 230 -12.12 -15.11 -17.40
C LEU A 230 -13.60 -15.28 -17.02
N GLY A 231 -14.35 -14.21 -16.80
CA GLY A 231 -15.77 -14.26 -16.44
C GLY A 231 -16.07 -14.95 -15.12
N LEU A 232 -15.12 -15.00 -14.17
CA LEU A 232 -15.27 -15.74 -12.92
C LEU A 232 -16.27 -15.06 -11.99
N HIS A 233 -17.48 -15.60 -11.91
CA HIS A 233 -18.52 -15.07 -11.04
C HIS A 233 -18.15 -15.20 -9.56
N TYR A 234 -17.74 -16.37 -9.11
CA TYR A 234 -17.37 -16.70 -7.73
C TYR A 234 -15.86 -16.50 -7.49
N TYR A 235 -15.38 -15.27 -7.63
CA TYR A 235 -14.00 -14.90 -7.38
C TYR A 235 -13.94 -13.89 -6.23
N ILE A 236 -13.10 -14.18 -5.23
CA ILE A 236 -12.91 -13.37 -4.01
C ILE A 236 -11.41 -13.27 -3.69
N ARG A 237 -10.97 -12.09 -3.28
CA ARG A 237 -9.60 -11.83 -2.85
C ARG A 237 -9.55 -11.05 -1.54
#